data_7b61a79ccb77b05d9755678e3e0217e9
#
_entry.id   7b61a79ccb77b05d9755678e3e0217e9
#
_cell.length_a   1.000
_cell.length_b   1.000
_cell.length_c   1.000
_cell.angle_alpha   90.00
_cell.angle_beta   90.00
_cell.angle_gamma   90.00
#
_symmetry.space_group_name_H-M   'P 1'
#
loop_
_entity.id
_entity.type
_entity.pdbx_description
1 polymer ?
#
loop_
_entity_poly.entity_id
_entity_poly.type
_entity_poly.pdbx_seq_one_letter_code
_entity_poly.pdbx_strand_id
1 'polypeptide(L)'
;MSTLTRLLFLLAIFAGAIASAQWKKTPLQAPAQPNPQLYREDANAGADINRALVAAARQHKRVLLDFGGNWCIDCHVLDNAFHQPRIAPLLNDNFVLVHVNVGQYDKNLDIAKRYKANLEKGVPSLAVLSARGEVLYSTEDFERARVLSEEDVIAFLDKWKPPAPAASPAKK
;
A
#
# COMPACT_ATOMS: atom_id res chain seq x y z
N MET A 1 37.39 -41.96 34.85
CA MET A 1 36.53 -40.90 34.27
C MET A 1 35.17 -41.53 34.02
N SER A 2 34.19 -41.15 34.80
CA SER A 2 32.87 -41.80 34.87
C SER A 2 32.03 -41.50 33.66
N THR A 3 31.21 -42.47 33.22
CA THR A 3 30.28 -42.37 32.11
C THR A 3 29.31 -41.17 32.21
N LEU A 4 29.14 -40.62 33.41
CA LEU A 4 28.32 -39.44 33.65
C LEU A 4 28.95 -38.16 33.10
N THR A 5 30.28 -38.07 33.08
CA THR A 5 31.00 -36.88 32.57
C THR A 5 30.97 -36.81 31.02
N ARG A 6 30.80 -37.93 30.33
CA ARG A 6 30.69 -37.99 28.89
C ARG A 6 29.27 -37.61 28.36
N LEU A 7 28.23 -37.83 29.18
CA LEU A 7 26.86 -37.49 28.81
C LEU A 7 26.59 -35.99 28.91
N LEU A 8 27.24 -35.29 29.84
CA LEU A 8 27.12 -33.82 29.99
C LEU A 8 27.83 -33.03 28.89
N PHE A 9 28.86 -33.61 28.24
CA PHE A 9 29.54 -32.95 27.15
C PHE A 9 28.79 -33.03 25.79
N LEU A 10 27.90 -34.01 25.59
CA LEU A 10 27.12 -34.16 24.37
C LEU A 10 25.85 -33.32 24.37
N LEU A 11 25.38 -32.83 25.52
CA LEU A 11 24.21 -31.93 25.60
C LEU A 11 24.55 -30.45 25.37
N ALA A 12 25.83 -30.07 25.42
CA ALA A 12 26.28 -28.69 25.26
C ALA A 12 26.49 -28.26 23.81
N ILE A 13 26.43 -29.18 22.83
CA ILE A 13 26.72 -28.88 21.42
C ILE A 13 25.44 -28.58 20.60
N PHE A 14 24.23 -28.78 21.17
CA PHE A 14 22.96 -28.55 20.44
C PHE A 14 22.30 -27.19 20.72
N ALA A 15 22.95 -26.31 21.47
CA ALA A 15 22.42 -24.99 21.86
C ALA A 15 23.06 -23.84 21.05
N GLY A 16 23.26 -24.02 19.76
CA GLY A 16 23.96 -22.98 19.04
C GLY A 16 23.75 -22.95 17.53
N ALA A 17 22.56 -22.72 17.06
CA ALA A 17 22.30 -22.11 15.75
C ALA A 17 20.79 -21.84 15.56
N ILE A 18 20.20 -21.03 16.43
CA ILE A 18 19.07 -20.22 15.95
C ILE A 18 19.74 -19.09 15.17
N ALA A 19 20.18 -19.37 13.97
CA ALA A 19 20.48 -18.34 13.01
C ALA A 19 19.17 -17.58 12.81
N SER A 20 19.08 -16.40 13.44
CA SER A 20 18.05 -15.41 13.11
C SER A 20 18.22 -15.12 11.61
N ALA A 21 17.44 -15.82 10.78
CA ALA A 21 17.28 -15.50 9.39
C ALA A 21 16.68 -14.08 9.36
N GLN A 22 17.54 -13.08 9.31
CA GLN A 22 17.12 -11.72 9.02
C GLN A 22 16.62 -11.76 7.58
N TRP A 23 15.31 -11.82 7.43
CA TRP A 23 14.65 -11.68 6.14
C TRP A 23 15.01 -10.29 5.61
N LYS A 24 15.95 -10.24 4.66
CA LYS A 24 16.22 -9.02 3.91
C LYS A 24 14.94 -8.72 3.12
N LYS A 25 14.27 -7.64 3.47
CA LYS A 25 13.14 -7.14 2.68
C LYS A 25 13.64 -6.90 1.24
N THR A 26 12.97 -7.50 0.26
CA THR A 26 13.27 -7.27 -1.15
C THR A 26 12.62 -5.97 -1.59
N PRO A 27 13.39 -4.99 -2.07
CA PRO A 27 12.82 -3.75 -2.58
C PRO A 27 11.85 -3.98 -3.74
N LEU A 28 10.84 -3.14 -3.84
CA LEU A 28 9.89 -3.15 -4.95
C LEU A 28 10.61 -2.89 -6.27
N GLN A 29 10.12 -3.52 -7.33
CA GLN A 29 10.72 -3.43 -8.65
C GLN A 29 9.86 -2.57 -9.59
N ALA A 30 10.52 -1.79 -10.43
CA ALA A 30 9.86 -1.12 -11.53
C ALA A 30 9.36 -2.16 -12.55
N PRO A 31 8.20 -1.91 -13.20
CA PRO A 31 7.74 -2.76 -14.28
C PRO A 31 8.72 -2.69 -15.48
N ALA A 32 8.88 -3.79 -16.22
CA ALA A 32 9.72 -3.83 -17.40
C ALA A 32 9.25 -2.81 -18.48
N GLN A 33 7.96 -2.54 -18.52
CA GLN A 33 7.33 -1.54 -19.38
C GLN A 33 6.37 -0.70 -18.53
N PRO A 34 6.75 0.54 -18.18
CA PRO A 34 5.85 1.45 -17.48
C PRO A 34 4.60 1.76 -18.31
N ASN A 35 3.44 1.81 -17.66
CA ASN A 35 2.19 2.19 -18.32
C ASN A 35 2.17 3.72 -18.56
N PRO A 36 2.25 4.19 -19.83
CA PRO A 36 2.29 5.63 -20.12
C PRO A 36 0.95 6.34 -19.86
N GLN A 37 -0.10 5.59 -19.56
CA GLN A 37 -1.45 6.06 -19.28
C GLN A 37 -1.88 5.77 -17.83
N LEU A 38 -0.95 5.49 -16.93
CA LEU A 38 -1.25 5.21 -15.53
C LEU A 38 -2.02 6.37 -14.89
N TYR A 39 -1.54 7.58 -15.14
CA TYR A 39 -2.20 8.83 -14.75
C TYR A 39 -2.75 9.51 -16.00
N ARG A 40 -4.01 9.22 -16.32
CA ARG A 40 -4.66 9.69 -17.55
C ARG A 40 -4.69 11.22 -17.62
N GLU A 41 -4.24 11.74 -18.76
CA GLU A 41 -4.16 13.19 -19.00
C GLU A 41 -5.55 13.86 -19.14
N ASP A 42 -6.53 13.12 -19.64
CA ASP A 42 -7.92 13.55 -19.87
C ASP A 42 -8.86 13.23 -18.71
N ALA A 43 -8.35 12.65 -17.60
CA ALA A 43 -9.17 12.26 -16.46
C ALA A 43 -9.72 13.49 -15.72
N ASN A 44 -11.00 13.43 -15.37
CA ASN A 44 -11.60 14.35 -14.42
C ASN A 44 -11.49 13.76 -13.01
N ALA A 45 -10.41 14.13 -12.30
CA ALA A 45 -10.09 13.56 -10.98
C ALA A 45 -11.24 13.75 -9.97
N GLY A 46 -11.92 14.89 -9.98
CA GLY A 46 -13.06 15.12 -9.08
C GLY A 46 -14.23 14.18 -9.37
N ALA A 47 -14.55 13.96 -10.65
CA ALA A 47 -15.59 13.02 -11.05
C ALA A 47 -15.19 11.57 -10.74
N ASP A 48 -13.92 11.21 -10.93
CA ASP A 48 -13.41 9.87 -10.64
C ASP A 48 -13.48 9.56 -9.14
N ILE A 49 -13.06 10.50 -8.30
CA ILE A 49 -13.17 10.39 -6.84
C ILE A 49 -14.63 10.25 -6.40
N ASN A 50 -15.53 11.05 -6.96
CA ASN A 50 -16.96 10.93 -6.63
C ASN A 50 -17.52 9.55 -7.02
N ARG A 51 -17.16 9.01 -8.18
CA ARG A 51 -17.55 7.64 -8.57
C ARG A 51 -16.95 6.58 -7.64
N ALA A 52 -15.70 6.75 -7.24
CA ALA A 52 -15.03 5.86 -6.32
C ALA A 52 -15.69 5.86 -4.93
N LEU A 53 -16.10 7.02 -4.41
CA LEU A 53 -16.83 7.12 -3.14
C LEU A 53 -18.18 6.39 -3.20
N VAL A 54 -18.93 6.55 -4.29
CA VAL A 54 -20.20 5.82 -4.49
C VAL A 54 -19.95 4.32 -4.55
N ALA A 55 -18.93 3.88 -5.28
CA ALA A 55 -18.57 2.46 -5.38
C ALA A 55 -18.11 1.90 -4.01
N ALA A 56 -17.26 2.63 -3.30
CA ALA A 56 -16.78 2.26 -1.98
C ALA A 56 -17.92 2.10 -0.95
N ALA A 57 -18.88 3.03 -0.96
CA ALA A 57 -20.06 2.95 -0.09
C ALA A 57 -20.90 1.68 -0.37
N ARG A 58 -21.10 1.34 -1.65
CA ARG A 58 -21.88 0.15 -2.05
C ARG A 58 -21.17 -1.17 -1.74
N GLN A 59 -19.83 -1.17 -1.80
CA GLN A 59 -18.99 -2.36 -1.65
C GLN A 59 -18.38 -2.48 -0.25
N HIS A 60 -18.70 -1.60 0.68
CA HIS A 60 -18.12 -1.53 2.02
C HIS A 60 -16.58 -1.39 2.00
N LYS A 61 -16.05 -0.66 1.01
CA LYS A 61 -14.63 -0.40 0.83
C LYS A 61 -14.26 1.02 1.27
N ARG A 62 -12.96 1.30 1.27
CA ARG A 62 -12.40 2.66 1.34
C ARG A 62 -11.96 3.12 -0.04
N VAL A 63 -11.70 4.42 -0.19
CA VAL A 63 -11.06 4.95 -1.39
C VAL A 63 -9.58 5.15 -1.09
N LEU A 64 -8.72 4.69 -1.99
CA LEU A 64 -7.30 4.98 -1.98
C LEU A 64 -7.00 5.93 -3.13
N LEU A 65 -6.61 7.17 -2.81
CA LEU A 65 -6.13 8.13 -3.78
C LEU A 65 -4.63 7.97 -3.92
N ASP A 66 -4.15 7.89 -5.15
CA ASP A 66 -2.74 7.83 -5.50
C ASP A 66 -2.42 9.04 -6.40
N PHE A 67 -1.75 10.03 -5.81
CA PHE A 67 -1.32 11.24 -6.49
C PHE A 67 0.04 11.02 -7.13
N GLY A 68 0.12 11.23 -8.45
CA GLY A 68 1.36 10.98 -9.18
C GLY A 68 1.34 11.50 -10.61
N GLY A 69 2.30 11.06 -11.40
CA GLY A 69 2.41 11.42 -12.82
C GLY A 69 3.14 10.35 -13.62
N ASN A 70 2.90 10.30 -14.93
CA ASN A 70 3.47 9.29 -15.82
C ASN A 70 5.02 9.35 -15.93
N TRP A 71 5.63 10.46 -15.55
CA TRP A 71 7.08 10.65 -15.49
C TRP A 71 7.73 10.06 -14.23
N CYS A 72 6.93 9.72 -13.21
CA CYS A 72 7.41 9.33 -11.89
C CYS A 72 7.71 7.84 -11.83
N ILE A 73 8.99 7.48 -11.73
CA ILE A 73 9.45 6.09 -11.62
C ILE A 73 8.86 5.40 -10.38
N ASP A 74 8.88 6.05 -9.22
CA ASP A 74 8.35 5.48 -7.97
C ASP A 74 6.84 5.23 -8.04
N CYS A 75 6.11 6.03 -8.82
CA CYS A 75 4.68 5.80 -9.06
C CYS A 75 4.44 4.50 -9.85
N HIS A 76 5.25 4.23 -10.87
CA HIS A 76 5.19 2.97 -11.61
C HIS A 76 5.64 1.76 -10.77
N VAL A 77 6.61 1.95 -9.88
CA VAL A 77 7.04 0.91 -8.92
C VAL A 77 5.90 0.55 -7.98
N LEU A 78 5.19 1.55 -7.44
CA LEU A 78 4.06 1.32 -6.55
C LEU A 78 2.89 0.67 -7.29
N ASP A 79 2.56 1.14 -8.49
CA ASP A 79 1.52 0.52 -9.32
C ASP A 79 1.86 -0.95 -9.64
N ASN A 80 3.11 -1.24 -10.00
CA ASN A 80 3.56 -2.61 -10.20
C ASN A 80 3.40 -3.48 -8.94
N ALA A 81 3.67 -2.91 -7.77
CA ALA A 81 3.46 -3.59 -6.49
C ALA A 81 1.97 -3.89 -6.25
N PHE A 82 1.07 -2.97 -6.58
CA PHE A 82 -0.38 -3.17 -6.46
C PHE A 82 -0.92 -4.32 -7.30
N HIS A 83 -0.22 -4.72 -8.35
CA HIS A 83 -0.57 -5.86 -9.20
C HIS A 83 0.08 -7.19 -8.76
N GLN A 84 0.94 -7.19 -7.74
CA GLN A 84 1.57 -8.43 -7.26
C GLN A 84 0.54 -9.38 -6.62
N PRO A 85 0.71 -10.71 -6.78
CA PRO A 85 -0.26 -11.71 -6.30
C PRO A 85 -0.61 -11.62 -4.82
N ARG A 86 0.32 -11.15 -3.98
CA ARG A 86 0.11 -10.99 -2.52
C ARG A 86 -0.62 -9.69 -2.17
N ILE A 87 -0.54 -8.67 -3.01
CA ILE A 87 -1.06 -7.32 -2.74
C ILE A 87 -2.41 -7.11 -3.44
N ALA A 88 -2.54 -7.54 -4.69
CA ALA A 88 -3.72 -7.27 -5.51
C ALA A 88 -5.05 -7.72 -4.86
N PRO A 89 -5.18 -8.91 -4.24
CA PRO A 89 -6.41 -9.29 -3.55
C PRO A 89 -6.72 -8.34 -2.38
N LEU A 90 -5.71 -8.01 -1.55
CA LEU A 90 -5.89 -7.13 -0.41
C LEU A 90 -6.33 -5.73 -0.83
N LEU A 91 -5.73 -5.18 -1.88
CA LEU A 91 -6.13 -3.90 -2.45
C LEU A 91 -7.55 -3.96 -3.01
N ASN A 92 -7.82 -4.92 -3.90
CA ASN A 92 -9.07 -5.02 -4.62
C ASN A 92 -10.26 -5.31 -3.70
N ASP A 93 -10.09 -6.11 -2.65
CA ASP A 93 -11.16 -6.45 -1.73
C ASP A 93 -11.53 -5.31 -0.78
N ASN A 94 -10.59 -4.40 -0.50
CA ASN A 94 -10.75 -3.41 0.55
C ASN A 94 -10.78 -1.95 0.07
N PHE A 95 -10.32 -1.68 -1.15
CA PHE A 95 -10.19 -0.31 -1.64
C PHE A 95 -10.75 -0.13 -3.05
N VAL A 96 -11.16 1.09 -3.35
CA VAL A 96 -11.35 1.59 -4.71
C VAL A 96 -10.19 2.55 -4.98
N LEU A 97 -9.26 2.13 -5.84
CA LEU A 97 -8.08 2.91 -6.19
C LEU A 97 -8.43 3.99 -7.22
N VAL A 98 -7.92 5.19 -7.03
CA VAL A 98 -8.03 6.32 -7.98
C VAL A 98 -6.66 6.95 -8.16
N HIS A 99 -6.14 6.89 -9.39
CA HIS A 99 -4.94 7.64 -9.76
C HIS A 99 -5.32 9.09 -10.06
N VAL A 100 -4.65 10.03 -9.40
CA VAL A 100 -4.84 11.47 -9.56
C VAL A 100 -3.60 12.07 -10.21
N ASN A 101 -3.72 12.47 -11.48
CA ASN A 101 -2.63 13.10 -12.23
C ASN A 101 -2.31 14.48 -11.66
N VAL A 102 -1.09 14.68 -11.17
CA VAL A 102 -0.61 15.98 -10.69
C VAL A 102 0.19 16.76 -11.76
N GLY A 103 0.25 16.24 -13.00
CA GLY A 103 1.03 16.85 -14.08
C GLY A 103 2.52 16.94 -13.72
N GLN A 104 3.12 18.09 -13.97
CA GLN A 104 4.44 18.46 -13.47
C GLN A 104 4.32 19.31 -12.19
N TYR A 105 3.44 18.90 -11.26
CA TYR A 105 2.98 19.66 -10.09
C TYR A 105 2.18 20.91 -10.47
N ASP A 106 1.39 20.83 -11.53
CA ASP A 106 0.57 21.91 -12.08
C ASP A 106 -0.90 21.54 -12.30
N LYS A 107 -1.28 20.27 -12.02
CA LYS A 107 -2.66 19.77 -12.16
C LYS A 107 -3.21 19.27 -10.83
N ASN A 108 -4.51 19.43 -10.61
CA ASN A 108 -5.25 18.87 -9.46
C ASN A 108 -4.66 19.20 -8.07
N LEU A 109 -3.95 20.33 -7.95
CA LEU A 109 -3.32 20.76 -6.69
C LEU A 109 -4.35 21.13 -5.62
N ASP A 110 -5.49 21.63 -6.02
CA ASP A 110 -6.65 21.90 -5.17
C ASP A 110 -7.22 20.59 -4.60
N ILE A 111 -7.26 19.52 -5.41
CA ILE A 111 -7.68 18.17 -4.99
C ILE A 111 -6.66 17.59 -4.01
N ALA A 112 -5.37 17.69 -4.32
CA ALA A 112 -4.30 17.24 -3.42
C ALA A 112 -4.41 17.96 -2.05
N LYS A 113 -4.57 19.27 -2.06
CA LYS A 113 -4.77 20.07 -0.84
C LYS A 113 -6.03 19.64 -0.07
N ARG A 114 -7.15 19.43 -0.77
CA ARG A 114 -8.43 19.01 -0.18
C ARG A 114 -8.29 17.70 0.58
N TYR A 115 -7.56 16.74 0.03
CA TYR A 115 -7.36 15.42 0.62
C TYR A 115 -6.06 15.32 1.42
N LYS A 116 -5.42 16.44 1.71
CA LYS A 116 -4.21 16.56 2.53
C LYS A 116 -3.02 15.77 1.99
N ALA A 117 -2.99 15.48 0.69
CA ALA A 117 -1.83 14.89 0.06
C ALA A 117 -0.70 15.93 0.02
N ASN A 118 0.43 15.61 0.67
CA ASN A 118 1.59 16.48 0.63
C ASN A 118 2.45 16.15 -0.58
N LEU A 119 2.48 17.06 -1.54
CA LEU A 119 3.27 16.91 -2.76
C LEU A 119 4.66 17.54 -2.65
N GLU A 120 4.97 18.25 -1.56
CA GLU A 120 6.26 18.93 -1.38
C GLU A 120 7.42 17.95 -1.23
N LYS A 121 7.16 16.77 -0.66
CA LYS A 121 8.16 15.70 -0.53
C LYS A 121 8.29 14.84 -1.79
N GLY A 122 7.31 14.89 -2.67
CA GLY A 122 7.32 14.14 -3.91
C GLY A 122 6.07 13.29 -4.12
N VAL A 123 6.15 12.44 -5.13
CA VAL A 123 5.11 11.48 -5.52
C VAL A 123 5.73 10.09 -5.72
N PRO A 124 4.95 8.98 -5.52
CA PRO A 124 3.52 8.95 -5.23
C PRO A 124 3.21 9.43 -3.81
N SER A 125 2.10 10.16 -3.66
CA SER A 125 1.55 10.53 -2.36
C SER A 125 0.15 9.91 -2.21
N LEU A 126 -0.11 9.22 -1.11
CA LEU A 126 -1.33 8.47 -0.91
C LEU A 126 -2.26 9.14 0.09
N ALA A 127 -3.57 9.07 -0.18
CA ALA A 127 -4.59 9.40 0.81
C ALA A 127 -5.66 8.31 0.88
N VAL A 128 -6.03 7.91 2.09
CA VAL A 128 -7.13 6.96 2.34
C VAL A 128 -8.35 7.72 2.80
N LEU A 129 -9.48 7.49 2.13
CA LEU A 129 -10.74 8.10 2.47
C LEU A 129 -11.72 7.05 3.00
N SER A 130 -12.58 7.47 3.95
CA SER A 130 -13.80 6.73 4.25
C SER A 130 -14.74 6.74 3.04
N ALA A 131 -15.73 5.85 3.01
CA ALA A 131 -16.77 5.87 1.97
C ALA A 131 -17.61 7.18 1.98
N ARG A 132 -17.49 8.03 3.01
CA ARG A 132 -18.10 9.36 3.08
C ARG A 132 -17.18 10.49 2.60
N GLY A 133 -15.96 10.16 2.17
CA GLY A 133 -14.97 11.13 1.69
C GLY A 133 -14.15 11.81 2.79
N GLU A 134 -14.23 11.32 4.03
CA GLU A 134 -13.40 11.83 5.14
C GLU A 134 -11.97 11.30 4.98
N VAL A 135 -10.97 12.17 5.12
CA VAL A 135 -9.56 11.76 5.10
C VAL A 135 -9.22 11.01 6.37
N LEU A 136 -8.96 9.72 6.25
CA LEU A 136 -8.54 8.84 7.34
C LEU A 136 -7.02 8.85 7.51
N TYR A 137 -6.31 8.98 6.41
CA TYR A 137 -4.86 9.00 6.36
C TYR A 137 -4.38 9.70 5.10
N SER A 138 -3.28 10.41 5.21
CA SER A 138 -2.53 10.96 4.10
C SER A 138 -1.05 10.78 4.40
N THR A 139 -0.28 10.28 3.46
CA THR A 139 1.12 9.91 3.66
C THR A 139 2.04 10.46 2.58
N GLU A 140 3.26 10.70 3.00
CA GLU A 140 4.42 11.07 2.21
C GLU A 140 5.44 9.92 2.11
N ASP A 141 5.14 8.74 2.73
CA ASP A 141 6.13 7.67 2.90
C ASP A 141 6.34 6.84 1.61
N PHE A 142 5.53 7.09 0.58
CA PHE A 142 5.57 6.34 -0.68
C PHE A 142 6.35 7.03 -1.80
N GLU A 143 6.79 8.28 -1.62
CA GLU A 143 7.56 9.04 -2.63
C GLU A 143 8.89 8.37 -3.02
N ARG A 144 9.30 7.39 -2.24
CA ARG A 144 10.47 6.55 -2.50
C ARG A 144 10.09 5.08 -2.57
N ALA A 145 9.07 4.73 -3.36
CA ALA A 145 8.53 3.37 -3.44
C ALA A 145 9.60 2.31 -3.73
N ARG A 146 10.65 2.64 -4.47
CA ARG A 146 11.78 1.74 -4.78
C ARG A 146 12.53 1.19 -3.55
N VAL A 147 12.44 1.82 -2.38
CA VAL A 147 13.09 1.32 -1.16
C VAL A 147 12.13 0.54 -0.26
N LEU A 148 10.84 0.55 -0.57
CA LEU A 148 9.83 -0.24 0.13
C LEU A 148 9.87 -1.70 -0.33
N SER A 149 9.25 -2.57 0.46
CA SER A 149 9.02 -3.97 0.14
C SER A 149 7.53 -4.27 -0.02
N GLU A 150 7.17 -5.45 -0.52
CA GLU A 150 5.77 -5.91 -0.54
C GLU A 150 5.18 -5.90 0.87
N GLU A 151 5.96 -6.29 1.89
CA GLU A 151 5.53 -6.31 3.29
C GLU A 151 5.14 -4.91 3.77
N ASP A 152 5.85 -3.86 3.34
CA ASP A 152 5.53 -2.48 3.72
C ASP A 152 4.19 -2.04 3.10
N VAL A 153 3.94 -2.39 1.83
CA VAL A 153 2.66 -2.11 1.16
C VAL A 153 1.52 -2.92 1.79
N ILE A 154 1.73 -4.21 2.06
CA ILE A 154 0.75 -5.07 2.74
C ILE A 154 0.40 -4.49 4.12
N ALA A 155 1.41 -4.13 4.91
CA ALA A 155 1.20 -3.55 6.24
C ALA A 155 0.39 -2.25 6.19
N PHE A 156 0.65 -1.40 5.18
CA PHE A 156 -0.12 -0.20 4.94
C PHE A 156 -1.58 -0.51 4.60
N LEU A 157 -1.83 -1.39 3.64
CA LEU A 157 -3.19 -1.76 3.22
C LEU A 157 -3.96 -2.43 4.37
N ASP A 158 -3.32 -3.35 5.11
CA ASP A 158 -3.93 -4.01 6.27
C ASP A 158 -4.31 -3.02 7.37
N LYS A 159 -3.45 -2.06 7.65
CA LYS A 159 -3.73 -1.01 8.63
C LYS A 159 -4.92 -0.15 8.24
N TRP A 160 -5.07 0.13 6.95
CA TRP A 160 -6.05 1.08 6.45
C TRP A 160 -7.23 0.43 5.72
N LYS A 161 -7.37 -0.90 5.70
CA LYS A 161 -8.58 -1.56 5.21
C LYS A 161 -9.79 -1.24 6.10
N PRO A 162 -11.03 -1.34 5.58
CA PRO A 162 -12.21 -1.17 6.41
C PRO A 162 -12.24 -2.21 7.53
N PRO A 163 -12.87 -1.90 8.68
CA PRO A 163 -13.11 -2.92 9.70
C PRO A 163 -13.99 -4.02 9.12
N ALA A 164 -13.78 -5.25 9.58
CA ALA A 164 -14.64 -6.37 9.19
C ALA A 164 -16.11 -6.00 9.47
N PRO A 165 -17.06 -6.38 8.59
CA PRO A 165 -18.48 -6.18 8.87
C PRO A 165 -18.82 -6.79 10.24
N ALA A 166 -19.54 -6.04 11.07
CA ALA A 166 -20.07 -6.59 12.32
C ALA A 166 -20.85 -7.86 12.00
N ALA A 167 -20.51 -8.97 12.66
CA ALA A 167 -21.25 -10.21 12.50
C ALA A 167 -22.75 -9.93 12.70
N SER A 168 -23.55 -10.22 11.68
CA SER A 168 -24.99 -10.08 11.80
C SER A 168 -25.46 -10.93 12.98
N PRO A 169 -26.27 -10.41 13.92
CA PRO A 169 -26.76 -11.23 15.02
C PRO A 169 -27.49 -12.43 14.43
N ALA A 170 -27.07 -13.62 14.85
CA ALA A 170 -27.73 -14.86 14.42
C ALA A 170 -29.23 -14.74 14.68
N LYS A 171 -30.05 -14.83 13.63
CA LYS A 171 -31.49 -14.95 13.78
C LYS A 171 -31.78 -16.17 14.66
N LYS A 172 -32.29 -15.90 15.89
CA LYS A 172 -32.89 -16.95 16.72
C LYS A 172 -34.17 -17.40 16.12
#